data_3dd3d936f2011c8370f795a53406afaf
#
_entry.id   3dd3d936f2011c8370f795a53406afaf
#
_cell.length_a   1.000
_cell.length_b   1.000
_cell.length_c   1.000
_cell.angle_alpha   90.00
_cell.angle_beta   90.00
_cell.angle_gamma   90.00
#
_symmetry.space_group_name_H-M   'P 1'
#
loop_
_entity.id
_entity.type
_entity.pdbx_description
1 polymer ?
#
loop_
_entity_poly.entity_id
_entity_poly.type
_entity_poly.pdbx_seq_one_letter_code
_entity_poly.pdbx_strand_id
1 'polypeptide(L)'
;MPVINSIISMFSTKRLAQIDFFKENPIQVQRDTLVELLRRAADTEYGLKYDFDSILTAEQYRERLPIIHYEELAPYSERLMNGEQNLLWPDPITWFAKSSGTTAAKSKFIPVSKESLESCHFRGGKDVISIFNKLYPDAQVFNGKTLALGGSSEISKTNNNCRYGDLSAILISNTPFWANMMKTPDQSIMLMSEWEEKIEKICDTTIKEDVRSLAGVPSWFLTLINRILERTGRNNLHEVWPNLELFIHGGINFTP
;
A
#
# COMPACT_ATOMS: atom_id res chain seq x y z
N MET A 1 -15.85 -12.90 17.75
CA MET A 1 -16.63 -12.03 16.88
C MET A 1 -17.08 -12.76 15.60
N PRO A 2 -18.11 -13.57 15.64
CA PRO A 2 -18.54 -14.41 14.49
C PRO A 2 -18.98 -13.58 13.28
N VAL A 3 -19.59 -12.41 13.51
CA VAL A 3 -20.16 -11.57 12.44
C VAL A 3 -19.09 -10.96 11.52
N ILE A 4 -17.97 -10.50 12.07
CA ILE A 4 -16.88 -9.90 11.28
C ILE A 4 -16.23 -10.98 10.40
N ASN A 5 -15.97 -12.16 10.96
CA ASN A 5 -15.41 -13.27 10.18
C ASN A 5 -16.36 -13.72 9.06
N SER A 6 -17.68 -13.74 9.29
CA SER A 6 -18.66 -14.08 8.25
C SER A 6 -18.71 -13.03 7.12
N ILE A 7 -18.63 -11.75 7.45
CA ILE A 7 -18.59 -10.66 6.47
C ILE A 7 -17.30 -10.72 5.64
N ILE A 8 -16.15 -10.90 6.31
CA ILE A 8 -14.86 -11.03 5.64
C ILE A 8 -14.84 -12.26 4.74
N SER A 9 -15.37 -13.40 5.19
CA SER A 9 -15.50 -14.64 4.41
C SER A 9 -16.33 -14.43 3.14
N MET A 10 -17.48 -13.73 3.24
CA MET A 10 -18.34 -13.46 2.09
C MET A 10 -17.64 -12.57 1.04
N PHE A 11 -16.95 -11.49 1.47
CA PHE A 11 -16.18 -10.63 0.58
C PHE A 11 -14.98 -11.37 -0.02
N SER A 12 -14.30 -12.20 0.76
CA SER A 12 -13.18 -13.04 0.31
C SER A 12 -13.62 -14.02 -0.75
N THR A 13 -14.78 -14.68 -0.61
CA THR A 13 -15.30 -15.65 -1.59
C THR A 13 -15.50 -15.02 -2.96
N LYS A 14 -16.17 -13.85 -3.01
CA LYS A 14 -16.36 -13.12 -4.27
C LYS A 14 -15.03 -12.71 -4.89
N ARG A 15 -14.09 -12.25 -4.07
CA ARG A 15 -12.78 -11.82 -4.55
C ARG A 15 -11.92 -12.98 -5.05
N LEU A 16 -11.95 -14.11 -4.36
CA LEU A 16 -11.25 -15.31 -4.79
C LEU A 16 -11.75 -15.83 -6.14
N ALA A 17 -13.07 -15.81 -6.38
CA ALA A 17 -13.63 -16.15 -7.70
C ALA A 17 -13.10 -15.21 -8.80
N GLN A 18 -12.96 -13.90 -8.52
CA GLN A 18 -12.33 -12.96 -9.47
C GLN A 18 -10.84 -13.29 -9.71
N ILE A 19 -10.09 -13.63 -8.65
CA ILE A 19 -8.68 -14.01 -8.78
C ILE A 19 -8.54 -15.29 -9.61
N ASP A 20 -9.41 -16.28 -9.39
CA ASP A 20 -9.41 -17.50 -10.18
C ASP A 20 -9.74 -17.20 -11.66
N PHE A 21 -10.72 -16.32 -11.94
CA PHE A 21 -11.00 -15.83 -13.29
C PHE A 21 -9.78 -15.14 -13.94
N PHE A 22 -9.03 -14.32 -13.18
CA PHE A 22 -7.81 -13.67 -13.69
C PHE A 22 -6.73 -14.67 -14.08
N LYS A 23 -6.61 -15.77 -13.33
CA LYS A 23 -5.65 -16.85 -13.62
C LYS A 23 -6.03 -17.64 -14.88
N GLU A 24 -7.31 -17.83 -15.09
CA GLU A 24 -7.85 -18.58 -16.24
C GLU A 24 -7.89 -17.71 -17.51
N ASN A 25 -8.05 -16.38 -17.38
CA ASN A 25 -8.23 -15.45 -18.50
C ASN A 25 -7.25 -14.26 -18.46
N PRO A 26 -5.93 -14.46 -18.29
CA PRO A 26 -4.99 -13.38 -18.02
C PRO A 26 -4.89 -12.37 -19.16
N ILE A 27 -4.92 -12.81 -20.42
CA ILE A 27 -4.80 -11.93 -21.59
C ILE A 27 -6.04 -11.03 -21.72
N GLN A 28 -7.24 -11.61 -21.55
CA GLN A 28 -8.48 -10.86 -21.60
C GLN A 28 -8.51 -9.80 -20.50
N VAL A 29 -8.21 -10.19 -19.25
CA VAL A 29 -8.23 -9.29 -18.10
C VAL A 29 -7.24 -8.14 -18.26
N GLN A 30 -6.03 -8.41 -18.74
CA GLN A 30 -5.03 -7.35 -19.00
C GLN A 30 -5.50 -6.38 -20.08
N ARG A 31 -6.07 -6.88 -21.17
CA ARG A 31 -6.64 -6.07 -22.25
C ARG A 31 -7.77 -5.19 -21.74
N ASP A 32 -8.74 -5.78 -21.04
CA ASP A 32 -9.92 -5.06 -20.56
C ASP A 32 -9.50 -3.98 -19.55
N THR A 33 -8.55 -4.29 -18.66
CA THR A 33 -7.99 -3.31 -17.71
C THR A 33 -7.25 -2.18 -18.43
N LEU A 34 -6.44 -2.47 -19.46
CA LEU A 34 -5.75 -1.44 -20.25
C LEU A 34 -6.77 -0.49 -20.90
N VAL A 35 -7.77 -1.05 -21.59
CA VAL A 35 -8.80 -0.24 -22.28
C VAL A 35 -9.61 0.59 -21.29
N GLU A 36 -9.97 0.04 -20.12
CA GLU A 36 -10.66 0.77 -19.05
C GLU A 36 -9.84 1.97 -18.55
N LEU A 37 -8.56 1.77 -18.26
CA LEU A 37 -7.66 2.84 -17.79
C LEU A 37 -7.48 3.93 -18.84
N LEU A 38 -7.29 3.56 -20.10
CA LEU A 38 -7.12 4.51 -21.21
C LEU A 38 -8.39 5.34 -21.42
N ARG A 39 -9.57 4.71 -21.49
CA ARG A 39 -10.86 5.43 -21.61
C ARG A 39 -11.09 6.39 -20.47
N ARG A 40 -10.75 5.99 -19.26
CA ARG A 40 -10.91 6.85 -18.08
C ARG A 40 -9.98 8.07 -18.14
N ALA A 41 -8.78 7.92 -18.67
CA ALA A 41 -7.81 8.99 -18.81
C ALA A 41 -7.90 9.73 -20.16
N ALA A 42 -8.85 9.40 -21.05
CA ALA A 42 -8.91 9.91 -22.42
C ALA A 42 -8.99 11.44 -22.50
N ASP A 43 -9.76 12.08 -21.61
CA ASP A 43 -9.96 13.53 -21.57
C ASP A 43 -8.91 14.29 -20.74
N THR A 44 -7.87 13.62 -20.25
CA THR A 44 -6.73 14.28 -19.59
C THR A 44 -5.80 14.90 -20.64
N GLU A 45 -4.92 15.83 -20.23
CA GLU A 45 -3.92 16.41 -21.15
C GLU A 45 -3.07 15.30 -21.81
N TYR A 46 -2.62 14.32 -21.00
CA TYR A 46 -1.82 13.21 -21.50
C TYR A 46 -2.62 12.26 -22.39
N GLY A 47 -3.90 12.03 -22.05
CA GLY A 47 -4.82 11.21 -22.84
C GLY A 47 -5.11 11.81 -24.21
N LEU A 48 -5.37 13.11 -24.26
CA LEU A 48 -5.56 13.86 -25.52
C LEU A 48 -4.29 13.89 -26.38
N LYS A 49 -3.11 14.09 -25.74
CA LYS A 49 -1.83 14.11 -26.43
C LYS A 49 -1.56 12.82 -27.19
N TYR A 50 -1.92 11.68 -26.64
CA TYR A 50 -1.67 10.35 -27.20
C TYR A 50 -2.92 9.66 -27.74
N ASP A 51 -4.05 10.37 -27.83
CA ASP A 51 -5.33 9.87 -28.34
C ASP A 51 -5.72 8.52 -27.71
N PHE A 52 -5.86 8.52 -26.38
CA PHE A 52 -6.11 7.29 -25.59
C PHE A 52 -7.42 6.61 -25.97
N ASP A 53 -8.43 7.36 -26.37
CA ASP A 53 -9.75 6.82 -26.72
C ASP A 53 -9.72 5.88 -27.93
N SER A 54 -8.74 6.05 -28.82
CA SER A 54 -8.58 5.20 -30.01
C SER A 54 -7.70 3.97 -29.78
N ILE A 55 -7.11 3.80 -28.59
CA ILE A 55 -6.23 2.66 -28.24
C ILE A 55 -7.07 1.52 -27.66
N LEU A 56 -7.13 0.39 -28.38
CA LEU A 56 -7.90 -0.79 -28.01
C LEU A 56 -7.06 -2.03 -27.72
N THR A 57 -5.77 -2.00 -28.05
CA THR A 57 -4.85 -3.14 -27.90
C THR A 57 -3.51 -2.72 -27.28
N ALA A 58 -2.80 -3.68 -26.71
CA ALA A 58 -1.48 -3.48 -26.17
C ALA A 58 -0.44 -3.11 -27.25
N GLU A 59 -0.64 -3.59 -28.48
CA GLU A 59 0.19 -3.26 -29.64
C GLU A 59 0.05 -1.77 -29.97
N GLN A 60 -1.18 -1.28 -30.15
CA GLN A 60 -1.47 0.14 -30.39
C GLN A 60 -0.92 1.04 -29.27
N TYR A 61 -1.03 0.58 -28.01
CA TYR A 61 -0.46 1.29 -26.87
C TYR A 61 1.07 1.43 -26.98
N ARG A 62 1.77 0.32 -27.28
CA ARG A 62 3.24 0.33 -27.43
C ARG A 62 3.73 1.13 -28.62
N GLU A 63 2.96 1.15 -29.71
CA GLU A 63 3.31 1.94 -30.91
C GLU A 63 3.12 3.44 -30.68
N ARG A 64 2.14 3.82 -29.87
CA ARG A 64 1.76 5.22 -29.67
C ARG A 64 2.50 5.89 -28.51
N LEU A 65 2.73 5.18 -27.40
CA LEU A 65 3.35 5.75 -26.21
C LEU A 65 4.85 5.41 -26.18
N PRO A 66 5.72 6.43 -26.07
CA PRO A 66 7.14 6.20 -25.87
C PRO A 66 7.42 5.63 -24.46
N ILE A 67 8.52 4.90 -24.34
CA ILE A 67 9.11 4.64 -23.02
C ILE A 67 9.79 5.94 -22.59
N ILE A 68 9.38 6.45 -21.43
CA ILE A 68 9.88 7.72 -20.88
C ILE A 68 10.66 7.51 -19.59
N HIS A 69 11.60 8.39 -19.29
CA HIS A 69 12.25 8.50 -18.00
C HIS A 69 11.48 9.45 -17.09
N TYR A 70 11.81 9.41 -15.78
CA TYR A 70 11.15 10.28 -14.81
C TYR A 70 11.28 11.77 -15.13
N GLU A 71 12.38 12.18 -15.71
CA GLU A 71 12.65 13.57 -16.09
C GLU A 71 11.62 14.12 -17.10
N GLU A 72 11.02 13.24 -17.90
CA GLU A 72 9.93 13.60 -18.84
C GLU A 72 8.56 13.61 -18.15
N LEU A 73 8.41 12.85 -17.06
CA LEU A 73 7.20 12.86 -16.19
C LEU A 73 7.22 14.01 -15.16
N ALA A 74 8.41 14.44 -14.73
CA ALA A 74 8.59 15.43 -13.68
C ALA A 74 7.82 16.73 -13.91
N PRO A 75 7.76 17.32 -15.13
CA PRO A 75 6.98 18.54 -15.38
C PRO A 75 5.50 18.37 -15.08
N TYR A 76 4.90 17.20 -15.35
CA TYR A 76 3.51 16.91 -15.01
C TYR A 76 3.32 16.82 -13.48
N SER A 77 4.25 16.15 -12.79
CA SER A 77 4.23 16.05 -11.33
C SER A 77 4.34 17.41 -10.66
N GLU A 78 5.21 18.29 -11.16
CA GLU A 78 5.38 19.66 -10.67
C GLU A 78 4.12 20.51 -10.87
N ARG A 79 3.49 20.44 -12.04
CA ARG A 79 2.23 21.14 -12.34
C ARG A 79 1.10 20.65 -11.43
N LEU A 80 0.98 19.32 -11.23
CA LEU A 80 0.02 18.74 -10.29
C LEU A 80 0.27 19.22 -8.84
N MET A 81 1.52 19.26 -8.38
CA MET A 81 1.89 19.78 -7.05
C MET A 81 1.59 21.28 -6.90
N ASN A 82 1.59 22.03 -8.00
CA ASN A 82 1.20 23.43 -8.06
C ASN A 82 -0.32 23.65 -8.16
N GLY A 83 -1.10 22.55 -8.10
CA GLY A 83 -2.56 22.58 -8.04
C GLY A 83 -3.28 22.44 -9.39
N GLU A 84 -2.55 22.31 -10.49
CA GLU A 84 -3.14 21.99 -11.78
C GLU A 84 -3.66 20.54 -11.78
N GLN A 85 -4.77 20.27 -12.42
CA GLN A 85 -5.43 18.96 -12.39
C GLN A 85 -5.75 18.49 -13.80
N ASN A 86 -6.25 17.26 -13.94
CA ASN A 86 -6.61 16.66 -15.23
C ASN A 86 -5.44 16.54 -16.22
N LEU A 87 -4.21 16.33 -15.69
CA LEU A 87 -3.03 16.20 -16.54
C LEU A 87 -2.76 14.74 -16.94
N LEU A 88 -2.72 13.83 -15.97
CA LEU A 88 -2.42 12.41 -16.14
C LEU A 88 -3.61 11.51 -15.79
N TRP A 89 -4.50 12.01 -14.94
CA TRP A 89 -5.66 11.30 -14.40
C TRP A 89 -6.79 12.27 -14.16
N PRO A 90 -8.08 11.90 -14.41
CA PRO A 90 -9.20 12.85 -14.32
C PRO A 90 -9.55 13.24 -12.89
N ASP A 91 -9.40 12.33 -11.92
CA ASP A 91 -9.71 12.65 -10.53
C ASP A 91 -8.59 13.50 -9.90
N PRO A 92 -8.94 14.38 -8.93
CA PRO A 92 -7.93 15.22 -8.28
C PRO A 92 -6.80 14.44 -7.63
N ILE A 93 -5.57 14.80 -7.95
CA ILE A 93 -4.36 14.25 -7.36
C ILE A 93 -3.84 15.25 -6.32
N THR A 94 -3.88 14.83 -5.05
CA THR A 94 -3.40 15.63 -3.91
C THR A 94 -2.30 14.92 -3.11
N TRP A 95 -1.98 13.68 -3.47
CA TRP A 95 -0.93 12.88 -2.82
C TRP A 95 0.20 12.56 -3.79
N PHE A 96 1.44 12.62 -3.26
CA PHE A 96 2.65 12.30 -4.01
C PHE A 96 3.56 11.41 -3.18
N ALA A 97 3.87 10.24 -3.72
CA ALA A 97 4.85 9.34 -3.12
C ALA A 97 6.27 9.87 -3.43
N LYS A 98 7.05 10.14 -2.38
CA LYS A 98 8.44 10.52 -2.50
C LYS A 98 9.30 9.26 -2.55
N SER A 99 9.99 9.03 -3.66
CA SER A 99 10.95 7.93 -3.72
C SER A 99 12.26 8.33 -3.06
N SER A 100 12.89 7.39 -2.34
CA SER A 100 14.27 7.52 -1.92
C SER A 100 15.14 7.52 -3.19
N GLY A 101 15.63 8.67 -3.60
CA GLY A 101 16.63 8.76 -4.69
C GLY A 101 17.88 8.00 -4.26
N THR A 102 18.35 7.06 -5.08
CA THR A 102 19.68 6.49 -4.91
C THR A 102 20.71 7.60 -5.13
N THR A 103 21.50 7.91 -4.11
CA THR A 103 22.73 8.72 -4.10
C THR A 103 22.81 9.85 -5.16
N ALA A 104 22.71 11.10 -4.71
CA ALA A 104 22.88 12.35 -5.48
C ALA A 104 21.76 12.78 -6.44
N ALA A 105 20.74 11.97 -6.72
CA ALA A 105 19.60 12.38 -7.52
C ALA A 105 18.53 13.07 -6.66
N LYS A 106 17.91 14.13 -7.18
CA LYS A 106 16.73 14.78 -6.56
C LYS A 106 15.63 13.75 -6.30
N SER A 107 14.97 13.86 -5.14
CA SER A 107 13.80 13.03 -4.82
C SER A 107 12.76 13.09 -5.94
N LYS A 108 12.21 11.94 -6.30
CA LYS A 108 11.15 11.83 -7.32
C LYS A 108 9.79 11.86 -6.63
N PHE A 109 8.85 12.61 -7.18
CA PHE A 109 7.49 12.74 -6.68
C PHE A 109 6.53 12.04 -7.65
N ILE A 110 5.97 10.93 -7.22
CA ILE A 110 5.06 10.12 -8.04
C ILE A 110 3.62 10.44 -7.64
N PRO A 111 2.77 10.92 -8.56
CA PRO A 111 1.37 11.19 -8.27
C PRO A 111 0.63 9.93 -7.80
N VAL A 112 -0.19 10.07 -6.77
CA VAL A 112 -0.98 8.97 -6.20
C VAL A 112 -2.45 9.35 -6.23
N SER A 113 -3.23 8.72 -7.11
CA SER A 113 -4.66 8.92 -7.19
C SER A 113 -5.41 8.16 -6.10
N LYS A 114 -6.62 8.60 -5.76
CA LYS A 114 -7.51 7.86 -4.86
C LYS A 114 -7.79 6.46 -5.39
N GLU A 115 -7.96 6.33 -6.70
CA GLU A 115 -8.19 5.04 -7.33
C GLU A 115 -7.00 4.10 -7.23
N SER A 116 -5.76 4.59 -7.40
CA SER A 116 -4.57 3.76 -7.20
C SER A 116 -4.47 3.24 -5.76
N LEU A 117 -4.88 4.04 -4.77
CA LEU A 117 -4.96 3.58 -3.39
C LEU A 117 -6.02 2.48 -3.21
N GLU A 118 -7.23 2.69 -3.73
CA GLU A 118 -8.36 1.77 -3.52
C GLU A 118 -8.27 0.52 -4.40
N SER A 119 -7.99 0.69 -5.70
CA SER A 119 -8.07 -0.37 -6.70
C SER A 119 -6.77 -1.14 -6.92
N CYS A 120 -5.64 -0.61 -6.46
CA CYS A 120 -4.35 -1.29 -6.49
C CYS A 120 -3.87 -1.65 -5.09
N HIS A 121 -3.47 -0.66 -4.27
CA HIS A 121 -2.81 -0.92 -2.99
C HIS A 121 -3.71 -1.61 -1.96
N PHE A 122 -4.88 -1.04 -1.65
CA PHE A 122 -5.77 -1.65 -0.66
C PHE A 122 -6.44 -2.92 -1.18
N ARG A 123 -6.70 -3.01 -2.48
CA ARG A 123 -7.21 -4.23 -3.10
C ARG A 123 -6.16 -5.34 -3.05
N GLY A 124 -4.91 -5.06 -3.39
CA GLY A 124 -3.81 -6.03 -3.27
C GLY A 124 -3.63 -6.55 -1.85
N GLY A 125 -3.70 -5.67 -0.83
CA GLY A 125 -3.70 -6.09 0.57
C GLY A 125 -4.87 -7.03 0.92
N LYS A 126 -6.09 -6.73 0.42
CA LYS A 126 -7.24 -7.62 0.61
C LYS A 126 -7.06 -8.96 -0.10
N ASP A 127 -6.41 -8.99 -1.27
CA ASP A 127 -6.13 -10.22 -2.00
C ASP A 127 -5.20 -11.13 -1.23
N VAL A 128 -4.11 -10.60 -0.66
CA VAL A 128 -3.19 -11.36 0.21
C VAL A 128 -3.95 -12.00 1.37
N ILE A 129 -4.79 -11.24 2.06
CA ILE A 129 -5.60 -11.75 3.17
C ILE A 129 -6.62 -12.82 2.71
N SER A 130 -7.28 -12.59 1.56
CA SER A 130 -8.26 -13.55 1.04
C SER A 130 -7.61 -14.88 0.64
N ILE A 131 -6.43 -14.83 0.03
CA ILE A 131 -5.64 -16.01 -0.32
C ILE A 131 -5.16 -16.73 0.93
N PHE A 132 -4.64 -15.98 1.91
CA PHE A 132 -4.20 -16.55 3.19
C PHE A 132 -5.33 -17.30 3.89
N ASN A 133 -6.53 -16.71 4.01
CA ASN A 133 -7.68 -17.37 4.63
C ASN A 133 -8.16 -18.61 3.84
N LYS A 134 -8.02 -18.62 2.51
CA LYS A 134 -8.32 -19.82 1.69
C LYS A 134 -7.34 -20.95 2.00
N LEU A 135 -6.06 -20.63 2.22
CA LEU A 135 -5.01 -21.61 2.52
C LEU A 135 -5.03 -22.09 3.97
N TYR A 136 -5.42 -21.21 4.88
CA TYR A 136 -5.44 -21.43 6.33
C TYR A 136 -6.82 -21.06 6.91
N PRO A 137 -7.87 -21.89 6.67
CA PRO A 137 -9.25 -21.56 7.04
C PRO A 137 -9.47 -21.45 8.56
N ASP A 138 -8.62 -22.08 9.36
CA ASP A 138 -8.69 -22.05 10.81
C ASP A 138 -7.93 -20.87 11.44
N ALA A 139 -7.23 -20.07 10.64
CA ALA A 139 -6.47 -18.92 11.12
C ALA A 139 -7.38 -17.86 11.76
N GLN A 140 -6.90 -17.28 12.85
CA GLN A 140 -7.67 -16.35 13.69
C GLN A 140 -7.10 -14.92 13.63
N VAL A 141 -6.43 -14.54 12.55
CA VAL A 141 -5.72 -13.25 12.39
C VAL A 141 -6.60 -12.01 12.66
N PHE A 142 -7.91 -12.12 12.38
CA PHE A 142 -8.85 -11.00 12.60
C PHE A 142 -9.42 -10.92 14.02
N ASN A 143 -9.08 -11.86 14.89
CA ASN A 143 -9.53 -11.82 16.28
C ASN A 143 -8.64 -10.94 17.17
N GLY A 144 -7.51 -10.48 16.66
CA GLY A 144 -6.59 -9.60 17.34
C GLY A 144 -6.12 -8.43 16.46
N LYS A 145 -4.92 -7.94 16.73
CA LYS A 145 -4.34 -6.76 16.07
C LYS A 145 -3.30 -7.13 15.01
N THR A 146 -3.19 -6.27 14.01
CA THR A 146 -2.07 -6.25 13.06
C THR A 146 -1.07 -5.20 13.49
N LEU A 147 0.13 -5.59 13.88
CA LEU A 147 1.22 -4.66 14.09
C LEU A 147 1.79 -4.19 12.75
N ALA A 148 1.48 -2.94 12.41
CA ALA A 148 1.95 -2.33 11.18
C ALA A 148 3.16 -1.42 11.46
N LEU A 149 4.25 -1.62 10.72
CA LEU A 149 5.45 -0.81 10.81
C LEU A 149 5.74 -0.14 9.47
N GLY A 150 5.47 1.16 9.40
CA GLY A 150 5.77 2.01 8.24
C GLY A 150 7.08 2.77 8.41
N GLY A 151 7.53 3.39 7.32
CA GLY A 151 8.68 4.29 7.32
C GLY A 151 8.52 5.46 8.31
N SER A 152 9.64 6.12 8.58
CA SER A 152 9.74 7.24 9.54
C SER A 152 9.51 8.61 8.89
N SER A 153 8.91 8.68 7.69
CA SER A 153 8.77 9.95 7.01
C SER A 153 7.50 10.69 7.37
N GLU A 154 7.66 11.91 7.81
CA GLU A 154 6.58 12.86 7.95
C GLU A 154 5.87 13.11 6.62
N ILE A 155 4.55 13.26 6.69
CA ILE A 155 3.79 13.79 5.56
C ILE A 155 3.96 15.30 5.55
N SER A 156 4.63 15.79 4.54
CA SER A 156 4.78 17.23 4.29
C SER A 156 3.62 17.74 3.44
N LYS A 157 3.29 19.03 3.60
CA LYS A 157 2.26 19.72 2.81
C LYS A 157 2.90 20.82 1.98
N THR A 158 2.39 21.00 0.77
CA THR A 158 2.69 22.17 -0.05
C THR A 158 1.68 23.30 0.23
N ASN A 159 1.97 24.51 -0.26
CA ASN A 159 1.06 25.66 -0.17
C ASN A 159 -0.28 25.42 -0.88
N ASN A 160 -0.35 24.48 -1.83
CA ASN A 160 -1.53 24.17 -2.63
C ASN A 160 -2.29 22.92 -2.11
N ASN A 161 -2.24 22.64 -0.82
CA ASN A 161 -2.89 21.50 -0.17
C ASN A 161 -2.43 20.10 -0.67
N CYS A 162 -1.42 20.01 -1.52
CA CYS A 162 -0.82 18.74 -1.87
C CYS A 162 0.00 18.20 -0.70
N ARG A 163 0.05 16.89 -0.58
CA ARG A 163 0.76 16.16 0.49
C ARG A 163 1.74 15.20 -0.15
N TYR A 164 2.91 15.06 0.45
CA TYR A 164 3.91 14.11 -0.01
C TYR A 164 4.62 13.44 1.15
N GLY A 165 5.05 12.23 0.93
CA GLY A 165 5.77 11.40 1.89
C GLY A 165 6.08 10.03 1.31
N ASP A 166 6.59 9.13 2.12
CA ASP A 166 6.78 7.75 1.70
C ASP A 166 5.42 7.10 1.38
N LEU A 167 5.40 6.20 0.40
CA LEU A 167 4.16 5.51 0.02
C LEU A 167 3.51 4.79 1.22
N SER A 168 4.30 4.21 2.12
CA SER A 168 3.79 3.58 3.34
C SER A 168 3.07 4.56 4.26
N ALA A 169 3.60 5.79 4.40
CA ALA A 169 2.95 6.84 5.18
C ALA A 169 1.64 7.31 4.54
N ILE A 170 1.60 7.40 3.20
CA ILE A 170 0.38 7.72 2.45
C ILE A 170 -0.67 6.63 2.65
N LEU A 171 -0.30 5.36 2.54
CA LEU A 171 -1.20 4.22 2.77
C LEU A 171 -1.77 4.22 4.19
N ILE A 172 -0.92 4.44 5.21
CA ILE A 172 -1.34 4.55 6.61
C ILE A 172 -2.35 5.69 6.78
N SER A 173 -2.04 6.88 6.23
CA SER A 173 -2.89 8.08 6.35
C SER A 173 -4.24 7.95 5.65
N ASN A 174 -4.34 7.14 4.61
CA ASN A 174 -5.57 6.90 3.86
C ASN A 174 -6.25 5.56 4.22
N THR A 175 -5.78 4.86 5.25
CA THR A 175 -6.42 3.61 5.71
C THR A 175 -7.84 3.91 6.20
N PRO A 176 -8.86 3.16 5.76
CA PRO A 176 -10.22 3.32 6.25
C PRO A 176 -10.31 3.15 7.77
N PHE A 177 -11.19 3.93 8.42
CA PHE A 177 -11.34 3.95 9.88
C PHE A 177 -11.51 2.55 10.50
N TRP A 178 -12.35 1.72 9.92
CA TRP A 178 -12.59 0.35 10.40
C TRP A 178 -11.32 -0.53 10.34
N ALA A 179 -10.46 -0.33 9.34
CA ALA A 179 -9.20 -1.07 9.22
C ALA A 179 -8.15 -0.55 10.22
N ASN A 180 -8.18 0.75 10.55
CA ASN A 180 -7.33 1.31 11.61
C ASN A 180 -7.65 0.72 12.99
N MET A 181 -8.91 0.40 13.27
CA MET A 181 -9.31 -0.27 14.54
C MET A 181 -8.65 -1.64 14.73
N MET A 182 -8.27 -2.31 13.63
CA MET A 182 -7.61 -3.62 13.66
C MET A 182 -6.08 -3.51 13.67
N LYS A 183 -5.52 -2.31 13.57
CA LYS A 183 -4.06 -2.08 13.59
C LYS A 183 -3.57 -1.65 14.95
N THR A 184 -2.30 -1.85 15.15
CA THR A 184 -1.53 -1.34 16.29
C THR A 184 -0.11 -0.97 15.81
N PRO A 185 0.56 0.01 16.43
CA PRO A 185 -0.01 1.03 17.32
C PRO A 185 -0.93 2.01 16.59
N ASP A 186 -1.39 3.04 17.30
CA ASP A 186 -2.16 4.12 16.68
C ASP A 186 -1.39 4.82 15.55
N GLN A 187 -2.14 5.41 14.60
CA GLN A 187 -1.59 6.10 13.44
C GLN A 187 -0.58 7.20 13.81
N SER A 188 -0.78 7.90 14.92
CA SER A 188 0.14 8.92 15.40
C SER A 188 1.54 8.38 15.72
N ILE A 189 1.62 7.18 16.28
CA ILE A 189 2.87 6.49 16.56
C ILE A 189 3.46 5.92 15.26
N MET A 190 2.62 5.30 14.40
CA MET A 190 3.07 4.75 13.12
C MET A 190 3.75 5.79 12.22
N LEU A 191 3.32 7.06 12.28
CA LEU A 191 3.82 8.16 11.45
C LEU A 191 4.92 9.01 12.14
N MET A 192 5.40 8.64 13.32
CA MET A 192 6.50 9.34 13.97
C MET A 192 7.77 9.32 13.12
N SER A 193 8.47 10.46 13.06
CA SER A 193 9.75 10.63 12.37
C SER A 193 10.93 10.09 13.17
N GLU A 194 10.93 10.34 14.50
CA GLU A 194 12.01 9.92 15.38
C GLU A 194 11.96 8.42 15.64
N TRP A 195 12.90 7.69 15.03
CA TRP A 195 12.91 6.23 14.98
C TRP A 195 13.02 5.58 16.37
N GLU A 196 13.94 6.06 17.21
CA GLU A 196 14.15 5.47 18.53
C GLU A 196 12.92 5.64 19.42
N GLU A 197 12.35 6.86 19.48
CA GLU A 197 11.13 7.14 20.24
C GLU A 197 9.94 6.32 19.71
N LYS A 198 9.84 6.17 18.38
CA LYS A 198 8.82 5.36 17.73
C LYS A 198 8.89 3.90 18.18
N ILE A 199 10.08 3.29 18.15
CA ILE A 199 10.29 1.90 18.59
C ILE A 199 9.87 1.73 20.05
N GLU A 200 10.27 2.64 20.94
CA GLU A 200 9.88 2.56 22.35
C GLU A 200 8.37 2.64 22.55
N LYS A 201 7.69 3.56 21.89
CA LYS A 201 6.23 3.69 21.95
C LYS A 201 5.50 2.47 21.36
N ILE A 202 6.04 1.88 20.29
CA ILE A 202 5.51 0.64 19.73
C ILE A 202 5.61 -0.48 20.79
N CYS A 203 6.78 -0.65 21.42
CA CYS A 203 6.96 -1.65 22.48
C CYS A 203 5.98 -1.44 23.64
N ASP A 204 5.85 -0.19 24.14
CA ASP A 204 4.96 0.13 25.25
C ASP A 204 3.50 -0.23 24.97
N THR A 205 3.08 -0.05 23.73
CA THR A 205 1.71 -0.32 23.31
C THR A 205 1.48 -1.80 23.03
N THR A 206 2.35 -2.42 22.23
CA THR A 206 2.03 -3.69 21.56
C THR A 206 2.37 -4.93 22.38
N ILE A 207 3.30 -4.85 23.32
CA ILE A 207 3.69 -6.00 24.17
C ILE A 207 2.49 -6.57 24.95
N LYS A 208 1.50 -5.72 25.29
CA LYS A 208 0.33 -6.08 26.08
C LYS A 208 -0.92 -6.42 25.24
N GLU A 209 -0.81 -6.31 23.91
CA GLU A 209 -1.92 -6.54 23.01
C GLU A 209 -1.88 -7.95 22.40
N ASP A 210 -3.03 -8.44 21.94
CA ASP A 210 -3.14 -9.68 21.19
C ASP A 210 -2.74 -9.42 19.72
N VAL A 211 -1.43 -9.35 19.46
CA VAL A 211 -0.90 -9.19 18.10
C VAL A 211 -0.91 -10.53 17.40
N ARG A 212 -1.66 -10.61 16.29
CA ARG A 212 -1.83 -11.83 15.49
C ARG A 212 -1.20 -11.76 14.12
N SER A 213 -0.89 -10.56 13.65
CA SER A 213 -0.16 -10.40 12.39
C SER A 213 0.79 -9.23 12.42
N LEU A 214 1.84 -9.32 11.61
CA LEU A 214 2.83 -8.28 11.38
C LEU A 214 2.72 -7.81 9.92
N ALA A 215 2.92 -6.50 9.68
CA ALA A 215 2.90 -5.95 8.32
C ALA A 215 3.97 -4.86 8.16
N GLY A 216 4.95 -5.07 7.29
CA GLY A 216 6.00 -4.08 7.02
C GLY A 216 7.30 -4.67 6.49
N VAL A 217 8.34 -3.83 6.46
CA VAL A 217 9.66 -4.19 5.93
C VAL A 217 10.42 -5.05 6.95
N PRO A 218 10.95 -6.22 6.55
CA PRO A 218 11.63 -7.15 7.46
C PRO A 218 12.79 -6.56 8.25
N SER A 219 13.65 -5.75 7.62
CA SER A 219 14.80 -5.13 8.31
C SER A 219 14.37 -4.21 9.46
N TRP A 220 13.26 -3.49 9.32
CA TRP A 220 12.71 -2.65 10.39
C TRP A 220 12.10 -3.49 11.51
N PHE A 221 11.41 -4.57 11.13
CA PHE A 221 10.87 -5.51 12.11
C PHE A 221 11.97 -6.21 12.90
N LEU A 222 13.13 -6.51 12.29
CA LEU A 222 14.23 -7.13 13.02
C LEU A 222 14.71 -6.25 14.19
N THR A 223 14.84 -4.95 13.98
CA THR A 223 15.19 -4.00 15.04
C THR A 223 14.11 -3.96 16.13
N LEU A 224 12.84 -3.88 15.73
CA LEU A 224 11.71 -3.87 16.67
C LEU A 224 11.61 -5.17 17.46
N ILE A 225 11.75 -6.32 16.80
CA ILE A 225 11.70 -7.65 17.45
C ILE A 225 12.79 -7.78 18.50
N ASN A 226 14.03 -7.44 18.17
CA ASN A 226 15.12 -7.48 19.13
C ASN A 226 14.81 -6.62 20.36
N ARG A 227 14.28 -5.40 20.16
CA ARG A 227 13.91 -4.52 21.26
C ARG A 227 12.76 -5.08 22.13
N ILE A 228 11.76 -5.71 21.52
CA ILE A 228 10.67 -6.36 22.25
C ILE A 228 11.18 -7.53 23.09
N LEU A 229 12.04 -8.38 22.53
CA LEU A 229 12.60 -9.53 23.23
C LEU A 229 13.51 -9.08 24.40
N GLU A 230 14.36 -8.07 24.21
CA GLU A 230 15.14 -7.45 25.29
C GLU A 230 14.26 -6.94 26.44
N ARG A 231 13.20 -6.18 26.12
CA ARG A 231 12.30 -5.60 27.13
C ARG A 231 11.48 -6.62 27.88
N THR A 232 11.13 -7.72 27.22
CA THR A 232 10.27 -8.76 27.82
C THR A 232 11.08 -9.88 28.48
N GLY A 233 12.37 -9.98 28.19
CA GLY A 233 13.21 -11.10 28.62
C GLY A 233 12.79 -12.44 27.98
N ARG A 234 12.08 -12.38 26.84
CA ARG A 234 11.60 -13.58 26.13
C ARG A 234 12.58 -14.00 25.03
N ASN A 235 12.51 -15.28 24.65
CA ASN A 235 13.43 -15.84 23.66
C ASN A 235 12.88 -15.82 22.23
N ASN A 236 11.57 -15.72 22.07
CA ASN A 236 10.91 -15.69 20.75
C ASN A 236 9.57 -14.94 20.80
N LEU A 237 9.02 -14.62 19.63
CA LEU A 237 7.79 -13.84 19.51
C LEU A 237 6.54 -14.57 20.02
N HIS A 238 6.48 -15.89 19.94
CA HIS A 238 5.32 -16.64 20.46
C HIS A 238 5.23 -16.63 21.98
N GLU A 239 6.34 -16.36 22.68
CA GLU A 239 6.31 -16.11 24.13
C GLU A 239 5.77 -14.72 24.47
N VAL A 240 5.83 -13.76 23.53
CA VAL A 240 5.28 -12.40 23.66
C VAL A 240 3.85 -12.39 23.14
N TRP A 241 3.63 -12.91 21.94
CA TRP A 241 2.34 -12.96 21.25
C TRP A 241 1.98 -14.41 20.88
N PRO A 242 1.37 -15.16 21.78
CA PRO A 242 1.10 -16.60 21.58
C PRO A 242 0.24 -16.91 20.35
N ASN A 243 -0.57 -15.94 19.91
CA ASN A 243 -1.49 -16.08 18.79
C ASN A 243 -0.96 -15.47 17.49
N LEU A 244 0.33 -15.18 17.39
CA LEU A 244 0.92 -14.63 16.15
C LEU A 244 0.92 -15.69 15.05
N GLU A 245 0.26 -15.39 13.91
CA GLU A 245 0.04 -16.35 12.81
C GLU A 245 0.59 -15.90 11.46
N LEU A 246 0.74 -14.58 11.23
CA LEU A 246 1.00 -14.07 9.89
C LEU A 246 2.02 -12.93 9.89
N PHE A 247 2.97 -12.97 8.94
CA PHE A 247 3.80 -11.82 8.61
C PHE A 247 3.66 -11.45 7.14
N ILE A 248 3.09 -10.27 6.87
CA ILE A 248 2.96 -9.69 5.53
C ILE A 248 4.15 -8.75 5.31
N HIS A 249 5.03 -9.11 4.40
CA HIS A 249 6.23 -8.34 4.13
C HIS A 249 6.46 -8.12 2.62
N GLY A 250 7.34 -7.18 2.30
CA GLY A 250 7.79 -6.90 0.94
C GLY A 250 9.17 -6.24 0.93
N GLY A 251 9.74 -6.09 -0.27
CA GLY A 251 10.99 -5.37 -0.47
C GLY A 251 12.28 -6.16 -0.25
N ILE A 252 12.24 -7.32 0.40
CA ILE A 252 13.39 -8.19 0.65
C ILE A 252 12.98 -9.65 0.47
N ASN A 253 13.85 -10.44 -0.17
CA ASN A 253 13.69 -11.89 -0.21
C ASN A 253 14.12 -12.49 1.14
N PHE A 254 13.24 -13.29 1.75
CA PHE A 254 13.47 -13.92 3.06
C PHE A 254 14.06 -15.32 2.97
N THR A 255 14.19 -15.88 1.77
CA THR A 255 14.83 -17.18 1.57
C THR A 255 16.34 -17.02 1.70
N PRO A 256 16.99 -17.81 2.59
CA PRO A 256 18.45 -17.84 2.69
C PRO A 256 19.10 -18.32 1.39
#